data_11904467a1c9f522e24b2ab6b9c64c8f
#
_entry.id   11904467a1c9f522e24b2ab6b9c64c8f
#
_cell.length_a   1.000
_cell.length_b   1.000
_cell.length_c   1.000
_cell.angle_alpha   90.00
_cell.angle_beta   90.00
_cell.angle_gamma   90.00
#
_symmetry.space_group_name_H-M   'P 1'
#
loop_
_entity.id
_entity.type
_entity.pdbx_description
1 polymer ?
#
loop_
_entity_poly.entity_id
_entity_poly.type
_entity_poly.pdbx_seq_one_letter_code
_entity_poly.pdbx_strand_id
1 'polypeptide(L)'
;MKRDSLDLGKMKIPVLFRKYFVPTLLGMLSMASVTAIDGIYVGHGVGSDGIAAINICIPLLMLFTGFGLMLGIGSSVVASIHLSHDKVKAARINATQALWFVTIVTSVAVAAIMIWPYETAMLLGSSQHLSSLVVTYLLWFGPSILFQMWLSVSLFIIRLDGSPQYAMWCNVVAALLTVILGWIFIFPLQLGIEGAALAATVATAVGGIMGVFYIIFKANKLRIIAIKISLKSLMLTMRNIGYQCKIGSSALLGEATLATLMFVGNQVF
;
A
#
# COMPACT_ATOMS: atom_id res chain seq x y z
N MET A 1 9.21 -20.27 -3.70
CA MET A 1 8.17 -20.36 -2.66
C MET A 1 7.06 -21.28 -3.15
N LYS A 2 6.74 -22.33 -2.39
CA LYS A 2 5.60 -23.20 -2.65
C LYS A 2 4.32 -22.42 -2.35
N ARG A 3 3.27 -22.68 -3.11
CA ARG A 3 1.95 -22.08 -2.95
C ARG A 3 1.20 -22.81 -1.83
N ASP A 4 0.47 -22.04 -1.00
CA ASP A 4 -0.37 -22.58 0.11
C ASP A 4 -1.69 -23.08 -0.43
N SER A 5 -2.01 -23.60 -1.39
CA SER A 5 -3.30 -24.08 -1.93
C SER A 5 -4.37 -24.35 -0.84
N LEU A 6 -4.75 -23.34 -0.06
CA LEU A 6 -5.77 -23.46 0.98
C LEU A 6 -7.16 -23.46 0.35
N ASP A 7 -7.92 -24.55 0.55
CA ASP A 7 -9.31 -24.62 0.13
C ASP A 7 -10.22 -24.13 1.26
N LEU A 8 -10.77 -22.93 1.08
CA LEU A 8 -11.64 -22.27 2.06
C LEU A 8 -12.91 -23.06 2.39
N GLY A 9 -13.37 -23.92 1.46
CA GLY A 9 -14.62 -24.69 1.63
C GLY A 9 -14.46 -26.03 2.34
N LYS A 10 -13.23 -26.57 2.47
CA LYS A 10 -13.01 -27.96 2.96
C LYS A 10 -12.30 -28.05 4.30
N MET A 11 -11.75 -26.96 4.82
CA MET A 11 -10.96 -26.96 6.05
C MET A 11 -11.79 -26.64 7.29
N LYS A 12 -11.45 -27.25 8.44
CA LYS A 12 -12.03 -26.91 9.74
C LYS A 12 -11.72 -25.45 10.11
N ILE A 13 -12.71 -24.71 10.59
CA ILE A 13 -12.64 -23.26 10.90
C ILE A 13 -11.43 -22.90 11.78
N PRO A 14 -11.10 -23.59 12.91
CA PRO A 14 -9.96 -23.22 13.75
C PRO A 14 -8.62 -23.36 13.04
N VAL A 15 -8.47 -24.39 12.17
CA VAL A 15 -7.25 -24.61 11.40
C VAL A 15 -7.10 -23.53 10.32
N LEU A 16 -8.20 -23.19 9.67
CA LEU A 16 -8.24 -22.11 8.67
C LEU A 16 -7.90 -20.78 9.32
N PHE A 17 -8.52 -20.45 10.46
CA PHE A 17 -8.23 -19.25 11.21
C PHE A 17 -6.74 -19.11 11.53
N ARG A 18 -6.11 -20.13 12.12
CA ARG A 18 -4.69 -20.12 12.45
C ARG A 18 -3.79 -19.91 11.23
N LYS A 19 -4.14 -20.53 10.09
CA LYS A 19 -3.38 -20.41 8.84
C LYS A 19 -3.46 -19.00 8.21
N TYR A 20 -4.49 -18.24 8.51
CA TYR A 20 -4.62 -16.83 8.07
C TYR A 20 -4.11 -15.85 9.13
N PHE A 21 -4.44 -16.08 10.39
CA PHE A 21 -4.10 -15.18 11.49
C PHE A 21 -2.59 -15.05 11.70
N VAL A 22 -1.87 -16.16 11.80
CA VAL A 22 -0.42 -16.14 12.09
C VAL A 22 0.37 -15.41 10.99
N PRO A 23 0.23 -15.73 9.68
CA PRO A 23 0.93 -14.99 8.65
C PRO A 23 0.55 -13.49 8.59
N THR A 24 -0.73 -13.18 8.80
CA THR A 24 -1.17 -11.79 8.81
C THR A 24 -0.56 -11.02 9.97
N LEU A 25 -0.58 -11.58 11.17
CA LEU A 25 0.02 -10.97 12.36
C LEU A 25 1.52 -10.75 12.18
N LEU A 26 2.27 -11.74 11.69
CA LEU A 26 3.70 -11.61 11.43
C LEU A 26 3.99 -10.52 10.37
N GLY A 27 3.19 -10.44 9.31
CA GLY A 27 3.32 -9.37 8.32
C GLY A 27 3.08 -7.98 8.91
N MET A 28 2.06 -7.82 9.76
CA MET A 28 1.76 -6.55 10.43
C MET A 28 2.84 -6.16 11.44
N LEU A 29 3.33 -7.11 12.24
CA LEU A 29 4.42 -6.88 13.20
C LEU A 29 5.71 -6.47 12.48
N SER A 30 6.02 -7.07 11.33
CA SER A 30 7.18 -6.69 10.52
C SER A 30 7.08 -5.23 10.08
N MET A 31 5.92 -4.80 9.59
CA MET A 31 5.70 -3.40 9.17
C MET A 31 5.77 -2.42 10.35
N ALA A 32 5.18 -2.76 11.50
CA ALA A 32 5.26 -1.93 12.71
C ALA A 32 6.71 -1.78 13.21
N SER A 33 7.51 -2.85 13.13
CA SER A 33 8.94 -2.81 13.51
C SER A 33 9.74 -1.90 12.60
N VAL A 34 9.43 -1.88 11.28
CA VAL A 34 10.08 -0.98 10.32
C VAL A 34 9.85 0.47 10.68
N THR A 35 8.62 0.87 10.99
CA THR A 35 8.30 2.25 11.36
C THR A 35 9.13 2.74 12.56
N ALA A 36 9.33 1.87 13.57
CA ALA A 36 10.17 2.20 14.72
C ALA A 36 11.65 2.33 14.32
N ILE A 37 12.17 1.41 13.51
CA ILE A 37 13.57 1.40 13.06
C ILE A 37 13.85 2.61 12.16
N ASP A 38 12.95 2.94 11.23
CA ASP A 38 13.08 4.11 10.34
C ASP A 38 13.14 5.41 11.16
N GLY A 39 12.30 5.54 12.20
CA GLY A 39 12.37 6.67 13.12
C GLY A 39 13.73 6.81 13.80
N ILE A 40 14.32 5.68 14.25
CA ILE A 40 15.65 5.64 14.85
C ILE A 40 16.73 6.02 13.82
N TYR A 41 16.68 5.48 12.60
CA TYR A 41 17.68 5.75 11.57
C TYR A 41 17.66 7.22 11.13
N VAL A 42 16.48 7.77 10.89
CA VAL A 42 16.32 9.18 10.51
C VAL A 42 16.73 10.09 11.66
N GLY A 43 16.36 9.75 12.90
CA GLY A 43 16.74 10.54 14.07
C GLY A 43 18.24 10.63 14.28
N HIS A 44 18.99 9.54 14.06
CA HIS A 44 20.45 9.52 14.19
C HIS A 44 21.19 10.03 12.94
N GLY A 45 20.64 9.79 11.75
CA GLY A 45 21.33 10.11 10.50
C GLY A 45 21.02 11.49 9.92
N VAL A 46 19.83 12.04 10.23
CA VAL A 46 19.37 13.34 9.69
C VAL A 46 19.12 14.35 10.83
N GLY A 47 18.74 13.85 12.01
CA GLY A 47 18.43 14.68 13.17
C GLY A 47 16.93 15.00 13.31
N SER A 48 16.61 15.96 14.21
CA SER A 48 15.23 16.35 14.53
C SER A 48 14.46 16.89 13.33
N ASP A 49 15.11 17.65 12.47
CA ASP A 49 14.48 18.27 11.29
C ASP A 49 14.06 17.20 10.27
N GLY A 50 14.83 16.11 10.14
CA GLY A 50 14.46 14.99 9.31
C GLY A 50 13.23 14.26 9.81
N ILE A 51 13.12 14.03 11.13
CA ILE A 51 11.92 13.45 11.75
C ILE A 51 10.72 14.37 11.55
N ALA A 52 10.89 15.67 11.76
CA ALA A 52 9.82 16.66 11.56
C ALA A 52 9.32 16.67 10.10
N ALA A 53 10.25 16.65 9.13
CA ALA A 53 9.91 16.62 7.71
C ALA A 53 9.10 15.37 7.31
N ILE A 54 9.48 14.19 7.83
CA ILE A 54 8.72 12.94 7.59
C ILE A 54 7.34 13.03 8.23
N ASN A 55 7.25 13.52 9.48
CA ASN A 55 5.98 13.65 10.19
C ASN A 55 4.98 14.56 9.46
N ILE A 56 5.46 15.63 8.82
CA ILE A 56 4.63 16.51 7.98
C ILE A 56 4.03 15.73 6.79
N CYS A 57 4.72 14.72 6.25
CA CYS A 57 4.23 13.90 5.14
C CYS A 57 3.28 12.77 5.57
N ILE A 58 3.25 12.38 6.85
CA ILE A 58 2.43 11.25 7.35
C ILE A 58 0.94 11.38 7.00
N PRO A 59 0.26 12.53 7.17
CA PRO A 59 -1.16 12.66 6.81
C PRO A 59 -1.45 12.28 5.37
N LEU A 60 -0.59 12.69 4.43
CA LEU A 60 -0.71 12.35 3.03
C LEU A 60 -0.60 10.83 2.82
N LEU A 61 0.38 10.20 3.47
CA LEU A 61 0.62 8.76 3.38
C LEU A 61 -0.54 7.95 3.96
N MET A 62 -1.11 8.39 5.08
CA MET A 62 -2.28 7.76 5.70
C MET A 62 -3.50 7.81 4.78
N LEU A 63 -3.76 8.94 4.10
CA LEU A 63 -4.86 9.05 3.14
C LEU A 63 -4.70 8.06 1.98
N PHE A 64 -3.50 7.95 1.41
CA PHE A 64 -3.24 6.95 0.37
C PHE A 64 -3.35 5.53 0.91
N THR A 65 -2.80 5.24 2.08
CA THR A 65 -2.95 3.91 2.70
C THR A 65 -4.42 3.55 2.90
N GLY A 66 -5.23 4.47 3.42
CA GLY A 66 -6.66 4.31 3.56
C GLY A 66 -7.38 4.04 2.23
N PHE A 67 -6.98 4.76 1.17
CA PHE A 67 -7.50 4.53 -0.18
C PHE A 67 -7.13 3.14 -0.72
N GLY A 68 -5.90 2.69 -0.51
CA GLY A 68 -5.45 1.35 -0.87
C GLY A 68 -6.19 0.25 -0.10
N LEU A 69 -6.39 0.45 1.21
CA LEU A 69 -7.17 -0.47 2.06
C LEU A 69 -8.64 -0.51 1.64
N MET A 70 -9.25 0.64 1.34
CA MET A 70 -10.63 0.72 0.84
C MET A 70 -10.81 -0.13 -0.40
N LEU A 71 -9.96 0.02 -1.41
CA LEU A 71 -10.04 -0.77 -2.65
C LEU A 71 -9.64 -2.24 -2.43
N GLY A 72 -8.64 -2.50 -1.60
CA GLY A 72 -8.20 -3.86 -1.27
C GLY A 72 -9.29 -4.68 -0.57
N ILE A 73 -9.88 -4.13 0.49
CA ILE A 73 -10.98 -4.76 1.23
C ILE A 73 -12.22 -4.86 0.34
N GLY A 74 -12.63 -3.75 -0.27
CA GLY A 74 -13.82 -3.71 -1.12
C GLY A 74 -13.76 -4.70 -2.27
N SER A 75 -12.62 -4.75 -3.00
CA SER A 75 -12.45 -5.69 -4.11
C SER A 75 -12.42 -7.14 -3.64
N SER A 76 -11.79 -7.43 -2.49
CA SER A 76 -11.73 -8.80 -1.97
C SER A 76 -13.11 -9.30 -1.52
N VAL A 77 -13.91 -8.45 -0.88
CA VAL A 77 -15.30 -8.79 -0.48
C VAL A 77 -16.17 -9.04 -1.69
N VAL A 78 -16.18 -8.15 -2.69
CA VAL A 78 -16.96 -8.34 -3.91
C VAL A 78 -16.50 -9.59 -4.68
N ALA A 79 -15.19 -9.82 -4.77
CA ALA A 79 -14.65 -11.04 -5.40
C ALA A 79 -15.05 -12.31 -4.63
N SER A 80 -15.08 -12.28 -3.29
CA SER A 80 -15.50 -13.43 -2.48
C SER A 80 -16.97 -13.79 -2.72
N ILE A 81 -17.86 -12.79 -2.84
CA ILE A 81 -19.27 -12.98 -3.18
C ILE A 81 -19.41 -13.66 -4.56
N HIS A 82 -18.63 -13.20 -5.55
CA HIS A 82 -18.65 -13.84 -6.87
C HIS A 82 -18.12 -15.27 -6.83
N LEU A 83 -17.08 -15.53 -6.05
CA LEU A 83 -16.52 -16.90 -5.90
C LEU A 83 -17.48 -17.85 -5.17
N SER A 84 -18.27 -17.37 -4.21
CA SER A 84 -19.28 -18.19 -3.52
C SER A 84 -20.43 -18.65 -4.44
N HIS A 85 -20.67 -17.89 -5.53
CA HIS A 85 -21.64 -18.22 -6.57
C HIS A 85 -21.00 -18.90 -7.81
N ASP A 86 -19.79 -19.44 -7.68
CA ASP A 86 -19.00 -20.05 -8.76
C ASP A 86 -18.73 -19.15 -9.99
N LYS A 87 -18.92 -17.83 -9.83
CA LYS A 87 -18.68 -16.83 -10.89
C LYS A 87 -17.22 -16.37 -10.94
N VAL A 88 -16.30 -17.31 -11.15
CA VAL A 88 -14.83 -17.03 -11.14
C VAL A 88 -14.44 -15.94 -12.12
N LYS A 89 -15.05 -15.89 -13.31
CA LYS A 89 -14.76 -14.84 -14.30
C LYS A 89 -15.13 -13.44 -13.80
N ALA A 90 -16.24 -13.29 -13.11
CA ALA A 90 -16.66 -12.02 -12.51
C ALA A 90 -15.70 -11.59 -11.39
N ALA A 91 -15.26 -12.53 -10.55
CA ALA A 91 -14.26 -12.26 -9.50
C ALA A 91 -12.92 -11.80 -10.10
N ARG A 92 -12.46 -12.41 -11.20
CA ARG A 92 -11.24 -11.99 -11.93
C ARG A 92 -11.36 -10.58 -12.51
N ILE A 93 -12.50 -10.28 -13.15
CA ILE A 93 -12.79 -8.93 -13.68
C ILE A 93 -12.70 -7.90 -12.55
N ASN A 94 -13.34 -8.19 -11.41
CA ASN A 94 -13.35 -7.31 -10.26
C ASN A 94 -11.93 -7.02 -9.72
N ALA A 95 -11.13 -8.05 -9.48
CA ALA A 95 -9.76 -7.91 -9.02
C ALA A 95 -8.90 -7.12 -10.02
N THR A 96 -9.07 -7.38 -11.32
CA THR A 96 -8.37 -6.65 -12.39
C THR A 96 -8.75 -5.18 -12.43
N GLN A 97 -10.04 -4.86 -12.31
CA GLN A 97 -10.55 -3.49 -12.28
C GLN A 97 -10.00 -2.71 -11.09
N ALA A 98 -9.94 -3.31 -9.90
CA ALA A 98 -9.38 -2.68 -8.71
C ALA A 98 -7.91 -2.31 -8.90
N LEU A 99 -7.09 -3.21 -9.45
CA LEU A 99 -5.66 -2.95 -9.72
C LEU A 99 -5.47 -1.87 -10.78
N TRP A 100 -6.23 -1.89 -11.87
CA TRP A 100 -6.17 -0.85 -12.90
C TRP A 100 -6.59 0.50 -12.36
N PHE A 101 -7.69 0.55 -11.63
CA PHE A 101 -8.19 1.80 -11.08
C PHE A 101 -7.21 2.42 -10.08
N VAL A 102 -6.69 1.62 -9.12
CA VAL A 102 -5.71 2.12 -8.17
C VAL A 102 -4.45 2.61 -8.87
N THR A 103 -3.98 1.90 -9.90
CA THR A 103 -2.80 2.31 -10.68
C THR A 103 -3.01 3.66 -11.34
N ILE A 104 -4.15 3.85 -12.04
CA ILE A 104 -4.43 5.11 -12.75
C ILE A 104 -4.55 6.27 -11.76
N VAL A 105 -5.40 6.11 -10.74
CA VAL A 105 -5.67 7.19 -9.77
C VAL A 105 -4.39 7.58 -9.01
N THR A 106 -3.64 6.57 -8.55
CA THR A 106 -2.40 6.84 -7.82
C THR A 106 -1.31 7.42 -8.70
N SER A 107 -1.18 6.97 -9.96
CA SER A 107 -0.20 7.54 -10.89
C SER A 107 -0.49 9.02 -11.17
N VAL A 108 -1.76 9.39 -11.36
CA VAL A 108 -2.16 10.80 -11.54
C VAL A 108 -1.85 11.62 -10.28
N ALA A 109 -2.18 11.09 -9.10
CA ALA A 109 -1.93 11.78 -7.84
C ALA A 109 -0.42 11.95 -7.57
N VAL A 110 0.38 10.91 -7.79
CA VAL A 110 1.85 10.96 -7.64
C VAL A 110 2.44 11.95 -8.64
N ALA A 111 2.00 11.94 -9.90
CA ALA A 111 2.44 12.91 -10.89
C ALA A 111 2.13 14.36 -10.45
N ALA A 112 0.95 14.61 -9.90
CA ALA A 112 0.59 15.93 -9.37
C ALA A 112 1.52 16.34 -8.21
N ILE A 113 1.80 15.44 -7.26
CA ILE A 113 2.73 15.69 -6.15
C ILE A 113 4.14 16.00 -6.68
N MET A 114 4.60 15.27 -7.70
CA MET A 114 5.94 15.48 -8.28
C MET A 114 6.04 16.75 -9.13
N ILE A 115 4.94 17.23 -9.72
CA ILE A 115 4.91 18.49 -10.49
C ILE A 115 4.84 19.69 -9.54
N TRP A 116 4.09 19.59 -8.44
CA TRP A 116 3.90 20.67 -7.45
C TRP A 116 4.37 20.26 -6.04
N PRO A 117 5.64 19.87 -5.85
CA PRO A 117 6.10 19.35 -4.57
C PRO A 117 6.16 20.43 -3.48
N TYR A 118 6.48 21.67 -3.83
CA TYR A 118 6.54 22.79 -2.90
C TYR A 118 5.15 23.17 -2.37
N GLU A 119 4.18 23.32 -3.27
CA GLU A 119 2.79 23.59 -2.93
C GLU A 119 2.20 22.48 -2.05
N THR A 120 2.54 21.23 -2.37
CA THR A 120 2.13 20.08 -1.56
C THR A 120 2.75 20.14 -0.16
N ALA A 121 4.04 20.46 -0.04
CA ALA A 121 4.71 20.62 1.24
C ALA A 121 4.07 21.74 2.10
N MET A 122 3.79 22.88 1.49
CA MET A 122 3.14 24.01 2.18
C MET A 122 1.70 23.68 2.60
N LEU A 123 0.95 22.96 1.76
CA LEU A 123 -0.40 22.50 2.09
C LEU A 123 -0.40 21.52 3.27
N LEU A 124 0.64 20.71 3.42
CA LEU A 124 0.80 19.79 4.55
C LEU A 124 1.21 20.46 5.87
N GLY A 125 1.46 21.77 5.86
CA GLY A 125 1.84 22.53 7.04
C GLY A 125 3.35 22.68 7.23
N SER A 126 4.14 22.53 6.16
CA SER A 126 5.58 22.72 6.24
C SER A 126 5.94 24.20 6.50
N SER A 127 6.85 24.43 7.45
CA SER A 127 7.47 25.76 7.62
C SER A 127 8.47 26.04 6.50
N GLN A 128 8.80 27.33 6.27
CA GLN A 128 9.81 27.69 5.28
C GLN A 128 11.18 27.04 5.54
N HIS A 129 11.52 26.85 6.82
CA HIS A 129 12.78 26.19 7.22
C HIS A 129 12.82 24.70 6.81
N LEU A 130 11.72 23.98 6.97
CA LEU A 130 11.64 22.55 6.67
C LEU A 130 11.23 22.24 5.23
N SER A 131 10.77 23.26 4.47
CA SER A 131 10.20 23.04 3.13
C SER A 131 11.15 22.34 2.18
N SER A 132 12.44 22.64 2.20
CA SER A 132 13.43 21.97 1.35
C SER A 132 13.55 20.46 1.65
N LEU A 133 13.56 20.08 2.94
CA LEU A 133 13.63 18.67 3.37
C LEU A 133 12.34 17.93 3.03
N VAL A 134 11.18 18.56 3.24
CA VAL A 134 9.87 17.98 2.90
C VAL A 134 9.73 17.77 1.39
N VAL A 135 10.11 18.77 0.57
CA VAL A 135 10.11 18.66 -0.90
C VAL A 135 11.03 17.55 -1.37
N THR A 136 12.24 17.49 -0.85
CA THR A 136 13.20 16.42 -1.18
C THR A 136 12.62 15.05 -0.81
N TYR A 137 12.05 14.91 0.37
CA TYR A 137 11.41 13.66 0.79
C TYR A 137 10.24 13.28 -0.13
N LEU A 138 9.34 14.22 -0.46
CA LEU A 138 8.20 13.98 -1.36
C LEU A 138 8.63 13.52 -2.75
N LEU A 139 9.69 14.09 -3.30
CA LEU A 139 10.21 13.71 -4.63
C LEU A 139 10.75 12.29 -4.66
N TRP A 140 11.53 11.88 -3.66
CA TRP A 140 12.12 10.55 -3.60
C TRP A 140 11.16 9.49 -3.08
N PHE A 141 10.23 9.88 -2.21
CA PHE A 141 9.22 8.97 -1.65
C PHE A 141 7.97 8.86 -2.53
N GLY A 142 7.64 9.88 -3.34
CA GLY A 142 6.41 9.91 -4.15
C GLY A 142 6.15 8.63 -4.94
N PRO A 143 7.13 8.08 -5.68
CA PRO A 143 6.94 6.82 -6.42
C PRO A 143 6.57 5.62 -5.53
N SER A 144 6.98 5.62 -4.26
CA SER A 144 6.64 4.55 -3.31
C SER A 144 5.14 4.41 -3.10
N ILE A 145 4.39 5.52 -3.18
CA ILE A 145 2.93 5.55 -2.98
C ILE A 145 2.24 4.63 -3.98
N LEU A 146 2.67 4.62 -5.25
CA LEU A 146 2.12 3.72 -6.27
C LEU A 146 2.35 2.25 -5.91
N PHE A 147 3.57 1.90 -5.53
CA PHE A 147 3.93 0.54 -5.17
C PHE A 147 3.27 0.09 -3.86
N GLN A 148 3.11 1.01 -2.91
CA GLN A 148 2.37 0.77 -1.67
C GLN A 148 0.89 0.46 -1.96
N MET A 149 0.27 1.15 -2.92
CA MET A 149 -1.10 0.85 -3.36
C MET A 149 -1.19 -0.53 -4.01
N TRP A 150 -0.23 -0.89 -4.87
CA TRP A 150 -0.16 -2.23 -5.44
C TRP A 150 -0.01 -3.30 -4.36
N LEU A 151 0.87 -3.07 -3.40
CA LEU A 151 1.05 -3.98 -2.26
C LEU A 151 -0.26 -4.14 -1.49
N SER A 152 -0.90 -3.04 -1.08
CA SER A 152 -2.14 -3.05 -0.29
C SER A 152 -3.25 -3.84 -0.99
N VAL A 153 -3.57 -3.52 -2.24
CA VAL A 153 -4.63 -4.23 -2.98
C VAL A 153 -4.27 -5.69 -3.23
N SER A 154 -3.01 -5.97 -3.60
CA SER A 154 -2.56 -7.34 -3.89
C SER A 154 -2.65 -8.24 -2.67
N LEU A 155 -2.31 -7.76 -1.47
CA LEU A 155 -2.35 -8.55 -0.24
C LEU A 155 -3.74 -9.12 0.05
N PHE A 156 -4.81 -8.34 -0.17
CA PHE A 156 -6.18 -8.82 0.02
C PHE A 156 -6.58 -9.85 -1.04
N ILE A 157 -6.20 -9.61 -2.30
CA ILE A 157 -6.48 -10.54 -3.41
C ILE A 157 -5.71 -11.85 -3.22
N ILE A 158 -4.44 -11.81 -2.83
CA ILE A 158 -3.59 -13.00 -2.60
C ILE A 158 -4.13 -13.84 -1.44
N ARG A 159 -4.58 -13.19 -0.35
CA ARG A 159 -5.21 -13.89 0.78
C ARG A 159 -6.49 -14.59 0.34
N LEU A 160 -7.33 -13.93 -0.45
CA LEU A 160 -8.57 -14.51 -0.97
C LEU A 160 -8.30 -15.65 -1.96
N ASP A 161 -7.20 -15.59 -2.73
CA ASP A 161 -6.76 -16.69 -3.62
C ASP A 161 -6.22 -17.92 -2.86
N GLY A 162 -6.15 -17.87 -1.50
CA GLY A 162 -5.74 -18.96 -0.64
C GLY A 162 -4.23 -19.06 -0.37
N SER A 163 -3.49 -17.96 -0.46
CA SER A 163 -2.04 -17.94 -0.24
C SER A 163 -1.60 -16.87 0.78
N PRO A 164 -2.10 -16.94 2.04
CA PRO A 164 -1.79 -15.93 3.06
C PRO A 164 -0.28 -15.86 3.43
N GLN A 165 0.45 -16.95 3.32
CA GLN A 165 1.90 -16.96 3.54
C GLN A 165 2.64 -16.16 2.47
N TYR A 166 2.21 -16.22 1.20
CA TYR A 166 2.83 -15.39 0.18
C TYR A 166 2.58 -13.90 0.43
N ALA A 167 1.36 -13.53 0.84
CA ALA A 167 1.04 -12.16 1.25
C ALA A 167 1.91 -11.69 2.44
N MET A 168 2.13 -12.55 3.44
CA MET A 168 3.07 -12.27 4.54
C MET A 168 4.48 -11.99 4.01
N TRP A 169 4.99 -12.85 3.11
CA TRP A 169 6.32 -12.68 2.57
C TRP A 169 6.50 -11.40 1.75
N CYS A 170 5.47 -10.90 1.05
CA CYS A 170 5.53 -9.59 0.41
C CYS A 170 5.83 -8.48 1.42
N ASN A 171 5.16 -8.49 2.58
CA ASN A 171 5.40 -7.52 3.65
C ASN A 171 6.76 -7.71 4.33
N VAL A 172 7.14 -8.95 4.67
CA VAL A 172 8.40 -9.26 5.36
C VAL A 172 9.60 -8.87 4.49
N VAL A 173 9.57 -9.18 3.20
CA VAL A 173 10.65 -8.81 2.26
C VAL A 173 10.75 -7.29 2.13
N ALA A 174 9.62 -6.59 1.97
CA ALA A 174 9.62 -5.13 1.94
C ALA A 174 10.19 -4.56 3.26
N ALA A 175 9.75 -5.07 4.41
CA ALA A 175 10.23 -4.66 5.72
C ALA A 175 11.76 -4.85 5.88
N LEU A 176 12.26 -6.02 5.54
CA LEU A 176 13.70 -6.32 5.62
C LEU A 176 14.52 -5.42 4.69
N LEU A 177 14.03 -5.20 3.46
CA LEU A 177 14.70 -4.32 2.51
C LEU A 177 14.72 -2.87 3.01
N THR A 178 13.63 -2.36 3.59
CA THR A 178 13.60 -1.00 4.16
C THR A 178 14.68 -0.86 5.24
N VAL A 179 14.78 -1.82 6.15
CA VAL A 179 15.78 -1.78 7.24
C VAL A 179 17.21 -1.85 6.69
N ILE A 180 17.48 -2.78 5.77
CA ILE A 180 18.84 -2.97 5.22
C ILE A 180 19.24 -1.76 4.37
N LEU A 181 18.39 -1.32 3.44
CA LEU A 181 18.69 -0.21 2.56
C LEU A 181 18.69 1.11 3.31
N GLY A 182 17.81 1.29 4.31
CA GLY A 182 17.79 2.46 5.19
C GLY A 182 19.12 2.62 5.90
N TRP A 183 19.64 1.54 6.49
CA TRP A 183 20.95 1.56 7.11
C TRP A 183 22.06 1.92 6.12
N ILE A 184 22.08 1.29 4.92
CA ILE A 184 23.11 1.52 3.91
C ILE A 184 23.07 2.95 3.38
N PHE A 185 21.89 3.48 3.08
CA PHE A 185 21.76 4.80 2.45
C PHE A 185 21.96 5.95 3.43
N ILE A 186 21.54 5.78 4.69
CA ILE A 186 21.66 6.83 5.69
C ILE A 186 23.08 6.89 6.27
N PHE A 187 23.68 5.75 6.67
CA PHE A 187 24.97 5.76 7.39
C PHE A 187 26.18 5.65 6.46
N PRO A 188 26.41 4.59 5.66
CA PRO A 188 27.57 4.50 4.78
C PRO A 188 27.57 5.53 3.65
N LEU A 189 26.42 5.74 3.00
CA LEU A 189 26.31 6.65 1.84
C LEU A 189 25.99 8.09 2.23
N GLN A 190 25.62 8.34 3.48
CA GLN A 190 25.30 9.67 4.04
C GLN A 190 24.31 10.48 3.19
N LEU A 191 23.33 9.81 2.58
CA LEU A 191 22.30 10.45 1.75
C LEU A 191 21.23 11.17 2.57
N GLY A 192 21.28 11.09 3.91
CA GLY A 192 20.34 11.77 4.78
C GLY A 192 18.88 11.37 4.52
N ILE A 193 18.00 12.38 4.38
CA ILE A 193 16.57 12.17 4.17
C ILE A 193 16.24 11.54 2.80
N GLU A 194 17.05 11.80 1.78
CA GLU A 194 16.93 11.17 0.47
C GLU A 194 17.15 9.67 0.57
N GLY A 195 18.16 9.26 1.36
CA GLY A 195 18.45 7.85 1.61
C GLY A 195 17.30 7.12 2.28
N ALA A 196 16.64 7.73 3.26
CA ALA A 196 15.45 7.18 3.90
C ALA A 196 14.29 7.00 2.90
N ALA A 197 14.01 8.04 2.11
CA ALA A 197 12.95 8.02 1.10
C ALA A 197 13.22 6.98 -0.01
N LEU A 198 14.46 6.89 -0.49
CA LEU A 198 14.88 5.90 -1.49
C LEU A 198 14.78 4.47 -0.96
N ALA A 199 15.21 4.22 0.28
CA ALA A 199 15.12 2.90 0.91
C ALA A 199 13.66 2.42 0.95
N ALA A 200 12.77 3.28 1.43
CA ALA A 200 11.34 3.00 1.48
C ALA A 200 10.76 2.76 0.07
N THR A 201 11.17 3.56 -0.93
CA THR A 201 10.69 3.45 -2.31
C THR A 201 11.12 2.13 -2.95
N VAL A 202 12.39 1.76 -2.84
CA VAL A 202 12.89 0.49 -3.41
C VAL A 202 12.25 -0.71 -2.70
N ALA A 203 12.14 -0.67 -1.38
CA ALA A 203 11.56 -1.75 -0.60
C ALA A 203 10.07 -1.97 -0.92
N THR A 204 9.29 -0.90 -0.96
CA THR A 204 7.86 -0.97 -1.33
C THR A 204 7.67 -1.36 -2.79
N ALA A 205 8.57 -0.94 -3.70
CA ALA A 205 8.55 -1.36 -5.09
C ALA A 205 8.72 -2.87 -5.22
N VAL A 206 9.69 -3.46 -4.52
CA VAL A 206 9.89 -4.91 -4.51
C VAL A 206 8.64 -5.62 -3.96
N GLY A 207 8.11 -5.17 -2.81
CA GLY A 207 6.90 -5.77 -2.22
C GLY A 207 5.67 -5.67 -3.13
N GLY A 208 5.43 -4.49 -3.72
CA GLY A 208 4.31 -4.24 -4.63
C GLY A 208 4.41 -5.05 -5.92
N ILE A 209 5.62 -5.08 -6.53
CA ILE A 209 5.88 -5.89 -7.73
C ILE A 209 5.71 -7.38 -7.43
N MET A 210 6.19 -7.88 -6.29
CA MET A 210 5.97 -9.26 -5.87
C MET A 210 4.47 -9.58 -5.75
N GLY A 211 3.66 -8.67 -5.19
CA GLY A 211 2.21 -8.81 -5.08
C GLY A 211 1.53 -8.90 -6.44
N VAL A 212 1.82 -7.95 -7.33
CA VAL A 212 1.27 -7.93 -8.70
C VAL A 212 1.75 -9.14 -9.51
N PHE A 213 3.03 -9.49 -9.40
CA PHE A 213 3.59 -10.69 -10.04
C PHE A 213 2.84 -11.97 -9.65
N TYR A 214 2.48 -12.12 -8.37
CA TYR A 214 1.66 -13.26 -7.94
C TYR A 214 0.32 -13.30 -8.67
N ILE A 215 -0.38 -12.17 -8.75
CA ILE A 215 -1.72 -12.11 -9.35
C ILE A 215 -1.66 -12.38 -10.86
N ILE A 216 -0.59 -11.97 -11.54
CA ILE A 216 -0.41 -12.21 -12.98
C ILE A 216 -0.05 -13.66 -13.28
N PHE A 217 0.93 -14.23 -12.54
CA PHE A 217 1.56 -15.49 -12.92
C PHE A 217 1.21 -16.68 -12.02
N LYS A 218 0.98 -16.44 -10.71
CA LYS A 218 0.81 -17.52 -9.73
C LYS A 218 -0.62 -17.72 -9.24
N ALA A 219 -1.50 -16.72 -9.39
CA ALA A 219 -2.87 -16.78 -8.92
C ALA A 219 -3.66 -17.88 -9.67
N ASN A 220 -4.54 -18.57 -8.93
CA ASN A 220 -5.37 -19.64 -9.47
C ASN A 220 -6.76 -19.16 -9.85
N LYS A 221 -7.50 -18.72 -8.82
CA LYS A 221 -8.88 -18.27 -8.98
C LYS A 221 -8.96 -16.80 -9.41
N LEU A 222 -8.02 -15.94 -8.94
CA LEU A 222 -8.06 -14.49 -9.10
C LEU A 222 -6.95 -13.94 -10.03
N ARG A 223 -6.62 -14.68 -11.07
CA ARG A 223 -5.64 -14.23 -12.07
C ARG A 223 -6.16 -13.03 -12.85
N ILE A 224 -5.30 -12.04 -13.12
CA ILE A 224 -5.59 -10.90 -13.99
C ILE A 224 -5.99 -11.37 -15.38
N ILE A 225 -7.02 -10.74 -15.93
CA ILE A 225 -7.51 -10.98 -17.29
C ILE A 225 -7.56 -9.68 -18.08
N ALA A 226 -7.36 -9.77 -19.40
CA ALA A 226 -7.51 -8.63 -20.27
C ALA A 226 -8.98 -8.15 -20.26
N ILE A 227 -9.18 -6.88 -19.94
CA ILE A 227 -10.50 -6.24 -19.99
C ILE A 227 -10.64 -5.54 -21.34
N LYS A 228 -11.72 -5.83 -22.08
CA LYS A 228 -12.02 -5.12 -23.32
C LYS A 228 -12.39 -3.67 -23.00
N ILE A 229 -11.67 -2.73 -23.60
CA ILE A 229 -11.94 -1.29 -23.44
C ILE A 229 -13.07 -0.92 -24.39
N SER A 230 -14.25 -0.66 -23.82
CA SER A 230 -15.44 -0.16 -24.51
C SER A 230 -16.15 0.82 -23.57
N LEU A 231 -16.85 1.80 -24.11
CA LEU A 231 -17.65 2.77 -23.31
C LEU A 231 -18.58 2.05 -22.32
N LYS A 232 -19.25 0.99 -22.77
CA LYS A 232 -20.12 0.16 -21.92
C LYS A 232 -19.34 -0.56 -20.82
N SER A 233 -18.14 -1.07 -21.13
CA SER A 233 -17.25 -1.70 -20.17
C SER A 233 -16.75 -0.68 -19.13
N LEU A 234 -16.42 0.54 -19.56
CA LEU A 234 -15.97 1.60 -18.67
C LEU A 234 -17.06 1.99 -17.67
N MET A 235 -18.30 2.20 -18.14
CA MET A 235 -19.44 2.51 -17.26
C MET A 235 -19.68 1.40 -16.21
N LEU A 236 -19.61 0.13 -16.64
CA LEU A 236 -19.75 -1.00 -15.72
C LEU A 236 -18.59 -1.08 -14.73
N THR A 237 -17.38 -0.76 -15.16
CA THR A 237 -16.19 -0.68 -14.29
C THR A 237 -16.37 0.39 -13.23
N MET A 238 -16.78 1.60 -13.60
CA MET A 238 -17.00 2.70 -12.64
C MET A 238 -18.08 2.34 -11.61
N ARG A 239 -19.18 1.73 -12.05
CA ARG A 239 -20.22 1.25 -11.13
C ARG A 239 -19.72 0.18 -10.16
N ASN A 240 -18.91 -0.77 -10.66
CA ASN A 240 -18.35 -1.83 -9.85
C ASN A 240 -17.32 -1.29 -8.83
N ILE A 241 -16.46 -0.35 -9.27
CA ILE A 241 -15.51 0.33 -8.38
C ILE A 241 -16.26 1.16 -7.32
N GLY A 242 -17.31 1.89 -7.70
CA GLY A 242 -18.15 2.60 -6.73
C GLY A 242 -18.73 1.67 -5.65
N TYR A 243 -19.13 0.46 -6.03
CA TYR A 243 -19.61 -0.55 -5.07
C TYR A 243 -18.47 -1.07 -4.17
N GLN A 244 -17.27 -1.30 -4.72
CA GLN A 244 -16.08 -1.67 -3.94
C GLN A 244 -15.71 -0.58 -2.93
N CYS A 245 -15.68 0.69 -3.37
CA CYS A 245 -15.42 1.84 -2.50
C CYS A 245 -16.45 1.93 -1.38
N LYS A 246 -17.74 1.72 -1.68
CA LYS A 246 -18.80 1.73 -0.66
C LYS A 246 -18.58 0.67 0.42
N ILE A 247 -18.17 -0.55 0.04
CA ILE A 247 -17.91 -1.63 0.99
C ILE A 247 -16.65 -1.35 1.82
N GLY A 248 -15.59 -0.83 1.20
CA GLY A 248 -14.32 -0.55 1.87
C GLY A 248 -14.23 0.82 2.54
N SER A 249 -15.25 1.67 2.46
CA SER A 249 -15.22 3.05 2.97
C SER A 249 -14.89 3.17 4.45
N SER A 250 -15.25 2.19 5.26
CA SER A 250 -14.91 2.15 6.69
C SER A 250 -13.40 2.16 6.94
N ALA A 251 -12.62 1.49 6.09
CA ALA A 251 -11.17 1.48 6.20
C ALA A 251 -10.56 2.85 5.85
N LEU A 252 -11.06 3.49 4.79
CA LEU A 252 -10.65 4.85 4.44
C LEU A 252 -10.98 5.85 5.56
N LEU A 253 -12.18 5.77 6.13
CA LEU A 253 -12.59 6.66 7.22
C LEU A 253 -11.72 6.50 8.47
N GLY A 254 -11.30 5.28 8.79
CA GLY A 254 -10.37 5.02 9.90
C GLY A 254 -9.03 5.73 9.70
N GLU A 255 -8.40 5.54 8.53
CA GLU A 255 -7.12 6.18 8.21
C GLU A 255 -7.28 7.71 8.03
N ALA A 256 -8.36 8.18 7.43
CA ALA A 256 -8.63 9.60 7.26
C ALA A 256 -8.81 10.33 8.60
N THR A 257 -9.39 9.66 9.60
CA THR A 257 -9.52 10.23 10.96
C THR A 257 -8.14 10.44 11.58
N LEU A 258 -7.24 9.45 11.48
CA LEU A 258 -5.87 9.57 11.97
C LEU A 258 -5.08 10.61 11.17
N ALA A 259 -5.23 10.63 9.85
CA ALA A 259 -4.61 11.63 8.99
C ALA A 259 -5.04 13.06 9.35
N THR A 260 -6.34 13.27 9.62
CA THR A 260 -6.87 14.58 10.04
C THR A 260 -6.30 15.00 11.39
N LEU A 261 -6.19 14.08 12.34
CA LEU A 261 -5.61 14.36 13.65
C LEU A 261 -4.15 14.81 13.52
N MET A 262 -3.35 14.09 12.73
CA MET A 262 -1.95 14.42 12.47
C MET A 262 -1.80 15.73 11.69
N PHE A 263 -2.66 15.96 10.68
CA PHE A 263 -2.66 17.20 9.90
C PHE A 263 -2.96 18.42 10.78
N VAL A 264 -3.98 18.36 11.64
CA VAL A 264 -4.29 19.44 12.57
C VAL A 264 -3.16 19.65 13.56
N GLY A 265 -2.55 18.57 14.05
CA GLY A 265 -1.35 18.66 14.89
C GLY A 265 -0.22 19.42 14.21
N ASN A 266 0.10 19.11 12.95
CA ASN A 266 1.16 19.79 12.18
C ASN A 266 0.87 21.29 11.92
N GLN A 267 -0.40 21.72 11.94
CA GLN A 267 -0.76 23.14 11.74
C GLN A 267 -0.71 23.95 13.05
N VAL A 268 -0.80 23.29 14.19
CA VAL A 268 -0.87 23.95 15.51
C VAL A 268 0.51 24.08 16.15
N PHE A 269 1.39 23.13 15.90
CA PHE A 269 2.77 23.08 16.42
C PHE A 269 3.80 23.36 15.33
#